data_2f11565cb64bbb6fd4a8a5f1b73262a1
#
_entry.id   2f11565cb64bbb6fd4a8a5f1b73262a1
#
_cell.length_a   1.000
_cell.length_b   1.000
_cell.length_c   1.000
_cell.angle_alpha   90.00
_cell.angle_beta   90.00
_cell.angle_gamma   90.00
#
_symmetry.space_group_name_H-M   'P 1'
#
loop_
_entity.id
_entity.type
_entity.pdbx_description
1 polymer ?
#
loop_
_entity_poly.entity_id
_entity_poly.type
_entity_poly.pdbx_seq_one_letter_code
_entity_poly.pdbx_strand_id
1 'polypeptide(L)'
;VTRKKISGIEEILNKGGSKDISLNGNYILRKDYNYLNIIENRERFEGIEEKVLKIPGQIKFGDYIIEAIESDKIVYNKNNFYTNLKIGDELLVRSKKDGDRIVPMGMKNYKKIKDILINEKVPKEERENIPIVIFKNEIIWIAGVKGSENYKNLQKGNCIKLSIRRSIS
;
A
#
# COMPACT_ATOMS: atom_id res chain seq x y z
N VAL A 1 33.21 -10.69 8.33
CA VAL A 1 32.15 -10.07 9.15
C VAL A 1 32.84 -9.31 10.28
N THR A 2 32.55 -8.03 10.41
CA THR A 2 33.12 -7.17 11.47
C THR A 2 32.40 -7.36 12.79
N ARG A 3 33.07 -7.10 13.93
CA ARG A 3 32.46 -7.12 15.27
C ARG A 3 31.23 -6.20 15.36
N LYS A 4 31.25 -5.04 14.69
CA LYS A 4 30.10 -4.11 14.64
C LYS A 4 28.88 -4.75 13.97
N LYS A 5 29.06 -5.58 12.93
CA LYS A 5 27.95 -6.27 12.28
C LYS A 5 27.37 -7.39 13.16
N ILE A 6 28.20 -8.12 13.86
CA ILE A 6 27.76 -9.16 14.81
C ILE A 6 26.97 -8.55 15.96
N SER A 7 27.47 -7.49 16.58
CA SER A 7 26.74 -6.80 17.66
C SER A 7 25.43 -6.18 17.20
N GLY A 8 25.38 -5.67 15.97
CA GLY A 8 24.16 -5.18 15.35
C GLY A 8 23.11 -6.28 15.13
N ILE A 9 23.53 -7.48 14.76
CA ILE A 9 22.63 -8.65 14.62
C ILE A 9 22.07 -9.06 15.97
N GLU A 10 22.91 -9.14 17.02
CA GLU A 10 22.47 -9.46 18.38
C GLU A 10 21.47 -8.41 18.90
N GLU A 11 21.71 -7.13 18.63
CA GLU A 11 20.80 -6.05 19.01
C GLU A 11 19.42 -6.18 18.33
N ILE A 12 19.38 -6.57 17.06
CA ILE A 12 18.12 -6.80 16.34
C ILE A 12 17.35 -7.98 16.88
N LEU A 13 18.05 -9.07 17.22
CA LEU A 13 17.41 -10.27 17.77
C LEU A 13 16.70 -9.98 19.09
N ASN A 14 17.23 -9.05 19.88
CA ASN A 14 16.74 -8.72 21.23
C ASN A 14 15.70 -7.60 21.28
N LYS A 15 15.53 -6.83 20.21
CA LYS A 15 14.56 -5.71 20.18
C LYS A 15 13.31 -6.10 19.39
N GLY A 16 12.15 -5.63 19.85
CA GLY A 16 10.89 -5.79 19.12
C GLY A 16 10.82 -4.93 17.86
N GLY A 17 9.89 -5.26 16.97
CA GLY A 17 9.59 -4.51 15.75
C GLY A 17 10.39 -4.94 14.53
N SER A 18 10.35 -4.11 13.50
CA SER A 18 11.06 -4.33 12.22
C SER A 18 12.38 -3.58 12.21
N LYS A 19 13.47 -4.23 11.82
CA LYS A 19 14.80 -3.62 11.67
C LYS A 19 15.61 -4.26 10.54
N ASP A 20 16.45 -3.43 9.93
CA ASP A 20 17.36 -3.85 8.87
C ASP A 20 18.81 -3.69 9.29
N ILE A 21 19.63 -4.69 8.94
CA ILE A 21 21.10 -4.60 8.97
C ILE A 21 21.65 -4.88 7.58
N SER A 22 22.46 -3.97 7.10
CA SER A 22 23.21 -4.18 5.86
C SER A 22 24.28 -5.26 6.07
N LEU A 23 24.23 -6.31 5.28
CA LEU A 23 25.24 -7.34 5.19
C LEU A 23 26.28 -6.97 4.12
N ASN A 24 27.23 -7.86 3.86
CA ASN A 24 28.18 -7.65 2.78
C ASN A 24 27.51 -7.74 1.41
N GLY A 25 27.90 -6.87 0.49
CA GLY A 25 27.34 -6.82 -0.85
C GLY A 25 25.92 -6.25 -0.86
N ASN A 26 25.06 -6.84 -1.67
CA ASN A 26 23.69 -6.38 -1.89
C ASN A 26 22.67 -7.10 -1.00
N TYR A 27 23.06 -7.50 0.20
CA TYR A 27 22.15 -8.22 1.09
C TYR A 27 21.84 -7.44 2.36
N ILE A 28 20.60 -7.52 2.80
CA ILE A 28 20.10 -6.95 4.04
C ILE A 28 19.51 -8.10 4.88
N LEU A 29 19.91 -8.18 6.15
CA LEU A 29 19.19 -8.97 7.14
C LEU A 29 18.04 -8.14 7.67
N ARG A 30 16.82 -8.59 7.43
CA ARG A 30 15.60 -7.95 7.90
C ARG A 30 14.93 -8.78 8.97
N LYS A 31 14.67 -8.14 10.09
CA LYS A 31 13.74 -8.67 11.09
C LYS A 31 12.38 -8.00 10.90
N ASP A 32 11.36 -8.80 10.65
CA ASP A 32 9.96 -8.39 10.69
C ASP A 32 9.24 -9.17 11.78
N TYR A 33 8.99 -8.52 12.90
CA TYR A 33 8.35 -9.11 14.06
C TYR A 33 9.05 -10.40 14.51
N ASN A 34 8.50 -11.58 14.18
CA ASN A 34 9.04 -12.89 14.54
C ASN A 34 9.84 -13.58 13.43
N TYR A 35 10.06 -12.89 12.32
CA TYR A 35 10.75 -13.45 11.16
C TYR A 35 12.08 -12.76 10.90
N LEU A 36 13.06 -13.55 10.51
CA LEU A 36 14.34 -13.06 10.00
C LEU A 36 14.46 -13.47 8.53
N ASN A 37 14.69 -12.50 7.68
CA ASN A 37 14.86 -12.71 6.25
C ASN A 37 16.17 -12.12 5.78
N ILE A 38 16.87 -12.84 4.92
CA ILE A 38 17.97 -12.26 4.13
C ILE A 38 17.38 -11.89 2.78
N ILE A 39 17.41 -10.61 2.48
CA ILE A 39 16.90 -10.06 1.23
C ILE A 39 18.03 -9.42 0.43
N GLU A 40 17.98 -9.60 -0.87
CA GLU A 40 18.87 -8.88 -1.77
C GLU A 40 18.47 -7.39 -1.75
N ASN A 41 19.43 -6.54 -1.39
CA ASN A 41 19.29 -5.11 -1.54
C ASN A 41 19.39 -4.79 -3.03
N ARG A 42 18.33 -4.99 -3.76
CA ARG A 42 18.20 -4.42 -5.09
C ARG A 42 18.30 -2.91 -4.89
N GLU A 43 19.30 -2.32 -5.50
CA GLU A 43 19.60 -0.90 -5.44
C GLU A 43 18.32 -0.09 -5.30
N ARG A 44 18.32 0.86 -4.35
CA ARG A 44 17.23 1.78 -3.99
C ARG A 44 16.00 1.53 -4.85
N PHE A 45 14.98 0.92 -4.28
CA PHE A 45 13.73 0.69 -4.96
C PHE A 45 13.38 1.95 -5.75
N GLU A 46 13.70 1.98 -7.04
CA GLU A 46 13.12 2.96 -7.94
C GLU A 46 11.63 2.69 -7.86
N GLY A 47 10.92 3.58 -7.21
CA GLY A 47 9.51 3.41 -6.92
C GLY A 47 8.78 3.00 -8.18
N ILE A 48 7.77 2.16 -8.06
CA ILE A 48 6.94 1.79 -9.20
C ILE A 48 6.46 3.08 -9.87
N GLU A 49 6.60 3.14 -11.19
CA GLU A 49 6.20 4.32 -11.96
C GLU A 49 4.73 4.66 -11.70
N GLU A 50 4.47 5.95 -11.47
CA GLU A 50 3.11 6.44 -11.31
C GLU A 50 2.29 6.18 -12.58
N LYS A 51 1.03 5.79 -12.42
CA LYS A 51 0.11 5.54 -13.53
C LYS A 51 -1.21 6.23 -13.33
N VAL A 52 -1.82 6.60 -14.43
CA VAL A 52 -3.19 7.13 -14.46
C VAL A 52 -4.16 5.98 -14.71
N LEU A 53 -5.16 5.85 -13.85
CA LEU A 53 -6.26 4.92 -14.00
C LEU A 53 -7.52 5.70 -14.40
N LYS A 54 -8.00 5.47 -15.61
CA LYS A 54 -9.27 6.04 -16.09
C LYS A 54 -10.44 5.19 -15.62
N ILE A 55 -11.56 5.82 -15.34
CA ILE A 55 -12.80 5.15 -14.98
C ILE A 55 -13.76 5.15 -16.19
N PRO A 56 -14.16 4.01 -16.75
CA PRO A 56 -13.72 2.66 -16.42
C PRO A 56 -12.33 2.36 -16.97
N GLY A 57 -11.62 1.45 -16.34
CA GLY A 57 -10.31 1.02 -16.80
C GLY A 57 -9.59 0.09 -15.86
N GLN A 58 -8.43 -0.32 -16.30
CA GLN A 58 -7.56 -1.25 -15.58
C GLN A 58 -6.11 -0.88 -15.85
N ILE A 59 -5.27 -0.97 -14.83
CA ILE A 59 -3.82 -0.80 -14.95
C ILE A 59 -3.08 -1.89 -14.19
N LYS A 60 -1.86 -2.17 -14.63
CA LYS A 60 -0.89 -2.96 -13.87
C LYS A 60 0.02 -2.01 -13.10
N PHE A 61 0.09 -2.19 -11.80
CA PHE A 61 0.97 -1.44 -10.90
C PHE A 61 1.81 -2.43 -10.09
N GLY A 62 3.10 -2.54 -10.40
CA GLY A 62 3.95 -3.57 -9.82
C GLY A 62 3.39 -4.97 -10.05
N ASP A 63 3.19 -5.73 -8.98
CA ASP A 63 2.63 -7.09 -9.01
C ASP A 63 1.10 -7.12 -8.93
N TYR A 64 0.45 -5.95 -8.98
CA TYR A 64 -0.98 -5.82 -8.81
C TYR A 64 -1.67 -5.30 -10.06
N ILE A 65 -2.93 -5.67 -10.21
CA ILE A 65 -3.86 -5.08 -11.16
C ILE A 65 -4.91 -4.32 -10.38
N ILE A 66 -5.09 -3.05 -10.74
CA ILE A 66 -6.12 -2.17 -10.20
C ILE A 66 -7.16 -1.93 -11.28
N GLU A 67 -8.42 -2.18 -10.96
CA GLU A 67 -9.54 -1.98 -11.87
C GLU A 67 -10.56 -1.03 -11.30
N ALA A 68 -11.11 -0.16 -12.14
CA ALA A 68 -12.21 0.73 -11.83
C ALA A 68 -13.37 0.46 -12.78
N ILE A 69 -14.49 0.03 -12.24
CA ILE A 69 -15.70 -0.27 -13.03
C ILE A 69 -16.96 0.25 -12.33
N GLU A 70 -18.00 0.46 -13.11
CA GLU A 70 -19.34 0.65 -12.56
C GLU A 70 -19.85 -0.64 -11.92
N SER A 71 -20.53 -0.54 -10.79
CA SER A 71 -21.14 -1.68 -10.11
C SER A 71 -22.48 -1.28 -9.48
N ASP A 72 -23.46 -2.13 -9.61
CA ASP A 72 -24.75 -2.04 -8.95
C ASP A 72 -24.82 -2.88 -7.67
N LYS A 73 -23.79 -3.66 -7.40
CA LYS A 73 -23.69 -4.56 -6.25
C LYS A 73 -22.51 -4.18 -5.38
N ILE A 74 -22.72 -4.20 -4.08
CA ILE A 74 -21.69 -3.93 -3.09
C ILE A 74 -21.38 -5.22 -2.34
N VAL A 75 -20.13 -5.69 -2.48
CA VAL A 75 -19.57 -6.81 -1.73
C VAL A 75 -18.38 -6.28 -0.93
N TYR A 76 -18.55 -6.10 0.37
CA TYR A 76 -17.52 -5.56 1.23
C TYR A 76 -16.43 -6.59 1.50
N ASN A 77 -15.22 -6.29 1.05
CA ASN A 77 -13.99 -6.96 1.44
C ASN A 77 -12.80 -6.01 1.30
N LYS A 78 -11.64 -6.41 1.79
CA LYS A 78 -10.43 -5.56 1.76
C LYS A 78 -9.94 -5.22 0.36
N ASN A 79 -10.27 -6.04 -0.64
CA ASN A 79 -9.80 -5.89 -2.01
C ASN A 79 -10.69 -4.99 -2.86
N ASN A 80 -11.81 -4.54 -2.33
CA ASN A 80 -12.74 -3.67 -3.01
C ASN A 80 -12.96 -2.37 -2.23
N PHE A 81 -13.07 -1.28 -2.96
CA PHE A 81 -13.51 0.01 -2.42
C PHE A 81 -14.58 0.59 -3.33
N TYR A 82 -15.72 0.92 -2.75
CA TYR A 82 -16.84 1.53 -3.47
C TYR A 82 -16.85 3.02 -3.20
N THR A 83 -16.81 3.80 -4.27
CA THR A 83 -16.66 5.25 -4.21
C THR A 83 -17.75 5.97 -4.99
N ASN A 84 -17.99 7.22 -4.63
CA ASN A 84 -18.92 8.12 -5.28
C ASN A 84 -18.34 8.81 -6.53
N LEU A 85 -17.20 8.38 -7.03
CA LEU A 85 -16.64 8.87 -8.28
C LEU A 85 -17.51 8.51 -9.47
N LYS A 86 -17.22 9.08 -10.64
CA LYS A 86 -18.02 8.94 -11.84
C LYS A 86 -17.20 8.44 -13.02
N ILE A 87 -17.86 7.84 -14.00
CA ILE A 87 -17.26 7.54 -15.30
C ILE A 87 -16.70 8.83 -15.89
N GLY A 88 -15.49 8.77 -16.39
CA GLY A 88 -14.74 9.89 -16.91
C GLY A 88 -13.73 10.49 -15.91
N ASP A 89 -13.89 10.22 -14.63
CA ASP A 89 -12.88 10.61 -13.64
C ASP A 89 -11.58 9.84 -13.84
N GLU A 90 -10.46 10.48 -13.50
CA GLU A 90 -9.13 9.91 -13.57
C GLU A 90 -8.49 9.83 -12.20
N LEU A 91 -7.83 8.72 -11.93
CA LEU A 91 -7.11 8.46 -10.69
C LEU A 91 -5.61 8.40 -10.95
N LEU A 92 -4.83 8.89 -10.00
CA LEU A 92 -3.39 8.66 -9.96
C LEU A 92 -3.11 7.48 -9.03
N VAL A 93 -2.27 6.55 -9.48
CA VAL A 93 -1.81 5.41 -8.69
C VAL A 93 -0.30 5.48 -8.54
N ARG A 94 0.17 5.52 -7.31
CA ARG A 94 1.60 5.61 -6.99
C ARG A 94 1.95 4.87 -5.71
N SER A 95 3.23 4.70 -5.43
CA SER A 95 3.71 4.24 -4.13
C SER A 95 3.54 5.32 -3.06
N LYS A 96 3.50 4.91 -1.80
CA LYS A 96 3.41 5.85 -0.69
C LYS A 96 4.61 6.81 -0.65
N LYS A 97 4.37 8.01 -0.17
CA LYS A 97 5.40 9.01 0.14
C LYS A 97 5.35 9.37 1.61
N ASP A 98 6.47 9.85 2.15
CA ASP A 98 6.51 10.35 3.52
C ASP A 98 5.51 11.49 3.72
N GLY A 99 4.75 11.43 4.81
CA GLY A 99 3.73 12.40 5.12
C GLY A 99 2.35 12.14 4.52
N ASP A 100 2.19 11.10 3.70
CA ASP A 100 0.88 10.72 3.16
C ASP A 100 -0.14 10.45 4.27
N ARG A 101 -1.35 10.98 4.09
CA ARG A 101 -2.46 10.89 5.04
C ARG A 101 -3.76 10.56 4.34
N ILE A 102 -4.64 9.89 5.07
CA ILE A 102 -6.00 9.57 4.64
C ILE A 102 -6.94 9.74 5.84
N VAL A 103 -8.19 10.10 5.60
CA VAL A 103 -9.25 9.94 6.61
C VAL A 103 -9.80 8.54 6.47
N PRO A 104 -9.44 7.59 7.35
CA PRO A 104 -9.88 6.21 7.19
C PRO A 104 -11.39 6.07 7.36
N MET A 105 -11.99 5.12 6.66
CA MET A 105 -13.42 4.81 6.82
C MET A 105 -13.76 4.58 8.30
N GLY A 106 -14.84 5.21 8.76
CA GLY A 106 -15.29 5.17 10.14
C GLY A 106 -14.59 6.16 11.07
N MET A 107 -13.68 6.98 10.56
CA MET A 107 -12.94 7.98 11.32
C MET A 107 -13.23 9.40 10.83
N LYS A 108 -12.94 10.39 11.67
CA LYS A 108 -13.18 11.83 11.36
C LYS A 108 -11.89 12.58 11.01
N ASN A 109 -10.74 12.09 11.46
CA ASN A 109 -9.46 12.78 11.36
C ASN A 109 -8.51 12.06 10.42
N TYR A 110 -7.59 12.85 9.83
CA TYR A 110 -6.49 12.29 9.05
C TYR A 110 -5.59 11.41 9.91
N LYS A 111 -5.14 10.30 9.32
CA LYS A 111 -4.18 9.39 9.88
C LYS A 111 -3.05 9.15 8.88
N LYS A 112 -1.83 9.06 9.37
CA LYS A 112 -0.68 8.77 8.50
C LYS A 112 -0.81 7.36 7.92
N ILE A 113 -0.59 7.22 6.62
CA ILE A 113 -0.60 5.91 5.95
C ILE A 113 0.43 4.98 6.57
N LYS A 114 1.60 5.49 6.92
CA LYS A 114 2.64 4.73 7.63
C LYS A 114 2.08 4.04 8.88
N ASP A 115 1.34 4.77 9.71
CA ASP A 115 0.78 4.22 10.94
C ASP A 115 -0.32 3.19 10.67
N ILE A 116 -1.13 3.41 9.65
CA ILE A 116 -2.15 2.44 9.23
C ILE A 116 -1.50 1.13 8.78
N LEU A 117 -0.46 1.19 7.96
CA LEU A 117 0.25 0.00 7.47
C LEU A 117 0.92 -0.77 8.61
N ILE A 118 1.47 -0.07 9.61
CA ILE A 118 2.02 -0.69 10.82
C ILE A 118 0.92 -1.38 11.62
N ASN A 119 -0.20 -0.70 11.86
CA ASN A 119 -1.33 -1.25 12.62
C ASN A 119 -1.95 -2.47 11.94
N GLU A 120 -2.02 -2.48 10.62
CA GLU A 120 -2.50 -3.62 9.82
C GLU A 120 -1.44 -4.71 9.64
N LYS A 121 -0.27 -4.57 10.27
CA LYS A 121 0.84 -5.53 10.24
C LYS A 121 1.34 -5.86 8.83
N VAL A 122 1.31 -4.88 7.94
CA VAL A 122 1.88 -5.03 6.61
C VAL A 122 3.40 -5.10 6.72
N PRO A 123 4.06 -6.16 6.22
CA PRO A 123 5.51 -6.26 6.26
C PRO A 123 6.18 -5.05 5.60
N LYS A 124 7.28 -4.59 6.18
CA LYS A 124 8.00 -3.39 5.73
C LYS A 124 8.36 -3.45 4.24
N GLU A 125 8.76 -4.61 3.75
CA GLU A 125 9.11 -4.83 2.35
C GLU A 125 7.93 -4.71 1.38
N GLU A 126 6.70 -4.98 1.84
CA GLU A 126 5.48 -4.89 1.02
C GLU A 126 4.90 -3.48 0.99
N ARG A 127 5.21 -2.62 1.97
CA ARG A 127 4.61 -1.28 2.10
C ARG A 127 4.88 -0.39 0.89
N GLU A 128 6.05 -0.50 0.27
CA GLU A 128 6.40 0.26 -0.93
C GLU A 128 5.69 -0.24 -2.20
N ASN A 129 5.21 -1.48 -2.18
CA ASN A 129 4.51 -2.09 -3.31
C ASN A 129 3.00 -1.85 -3.29
N ILE A 130 2.45 -1.42 -2.14
CA ILE A 130 1.02 -1.17 -2.01
C ILE A 130 0.63 0.05 -2.83
N PRO A 131 -0.31 -0.09 -3.76
CA PRO A 131 -0.79 1.04 -4.55
C PRO A 131 -1.57 2.03 -3.69
N ILE A 132 -1.21 3.30 -3.80
CA ILE A 132 -1.95 4.43 -3.22
C ILE A 132 -2.74 5.10 -4.32
N VAL A 133 -4.04 5.14 -4.18
CA VAL A 133 -4.96 5.68 -5.18
C VAL A 133 -5.39 7.09 -4.78
N ILE A 134 -5.21 8.04 -5.70
CA ILE A 134 -5.36 9.48 -5.47
C ILE A 134 -6.35 10.05 -6.47
N PHE A 135 -7.26 10.88 -5.97
CA PHE A 135 -8.17 11.68 -6.76
C PHE A 135 -8.06 13.15 -6.37
N LYS A 136 -7.77 14.02 -7.33
CA LYS A 136 -7.62 15.48 -7.11
C LYS A 136 -6.75 15.82 -5.90
N ASN A 137 -5.55 15.24 -5.87
CA ASN A 137 -4.55 15.43 -4.80
C ASN A 137 -4.95 14.87 -3.42
N GLU A 138 -6.04 14.13 -3.32
CA GLU A 138 -6.45 13.49 -2.07
C GLU A 138 -6.35 11.97 -2.19
N ILE A 139 -5.76 11.32 -1.18
CA ILE A 139 -5.68 9.88 -1.13
C ILE A 139 -7.04 9.33 -0.78
N ILE A 140 -7.59 8.49 -1.67
CA ILE A 140 -8.93 7.91 -1.50
C ILE A 140 -8.90 6.44 -1.12
N TRP A 141 -7.82 5.73 -1.41
CA TRP A 141 -7.72 4.31 -1.13
C TRP A 141 -6.27 3.85 -0.99
N ILE A 142 -6.00 3.16 0.10
CA ILE A 142 -4.81 2.32 0.27
C ILE A 142 -5.23 0.94 -0.22
N ALA A 143 -4.85 0.58 -1.42
CA ALA A 143 -5.42 -0.58 -2.11
C ALA A 143 -5.20 -1.88 -1.33
N GLY A 144 -6.28 -2.59 -1.06
CA GLY A 144 -6.27 -3.82 -0.27
C GLY A 144 -6.16 -3.61 1.26
N VAL A 145 -6.15 -2.37 1.74
CA VAL A 145 -5.97 -2.05 3.16
C VAL A 145 -7.10 -1.20 3.71
N LYS A 146 -7.28 0.02 3.21
CA LYS A 146 -8.23 0.98 3.79
C LYS A 146 -8.71 2.01 2.78
N GLY A 147 -10.01 2.28 2.76
CA GLY A 147 -10.60 3.36 1.96
C GLY A 147 -10.80 4.65 2.75
N SER A 148 -11.06 5.74 2.02
CA SER A 148 -11.34 7.06 2.59
C SER A 148 -12.79 7.20 3.01
N GLU A 149 -13.02 7.75 4.19
CA GLU A 149 -14.35 8.16 4.67
C GLU A 149 -14.99 9.21 3.74
N ASN A 150 -14.18 10.11 3.20
CA ASN A 150 -14.66 11.22 2.39
C ASN A 150 -15.10 10.83 0.97
N TYR A 151 -14.64 9.66 0.50
CA TYR A 151 -14.89 9.18 -0.86
C TYR A 151 -15.67 7.88 -0.92
N LYS A 152 -16.06 7.34 0.22
CA LYS A 152 -16.91 6.14 0.24
C LYS A 152 -18.26 6.41 -0.41
N ASN A 153 -18.80 5.40 -1.06
CA ASN A 153 -20.15 5.49 -1.62
C ASN A 153 -21.20 5.51 -0.51
N LEU A 154 -22.06 6.52 -0.53
CA LEU A 154 -23.17 6.68 0.41
C LEU A 154 -24.53 6.36 -0.21
N GLN A 155 -24.59 6.13 -1.51
CA GLN A 155 -25.86 5.99 -2.25
C GLN A 155 -26.15 4.53 -2.55
N LYS A 156 -27.44 4.20 -2.56
CA LYS A 156 -27.91 2.96 -3.16
C LYS A 156 -27.99 3.13 -4.68
N GLY A 157 -27.47 2.18 -5.43
CA GLY A 157 -27.48 2.23 -6.88
C GLY A 157 -26.08 2.10 -7.47
N ASN A 158 -25.94 2.51 -8.73
CA ASN A 158 -24.67 2.42 -9.41
C ASN A 158 -23.60 3.29 -8.75
N CYS A 159 -22.46 2.69 -8.50
CA CYS A 159 -21.28 3.34 -7.96
C CYS A 159 -20.03 2.85 -8.70
N ILE A 160 -18.91 3.45 -8.43
CA ILE A 160 -17.63 2.96 -8.94
C ILE A 160 -17.01 2.00 -7.94
N LYS A 161 -16.67 0.82 -8.42
CA LYS A 161 -15.92 -0.19 -7.68
C LYS A 161 -14.46 -0.12 -8.09
N LEU A 162 -13.60 0.13 -7.13
CA LEU A 162 -12.15 -0.06 -7.26
C LEU A 162 -11.80 -1.44 -6.69
N SER A 163 -11.03 -2.22 -7.42
CA SER A 163 -10.59 -3.54 -6.98
C SER A 163 -9.11 -3.76 -7.21
N ILE A 164 -8.50 -4.58 -6.37
CA ILE A 164 -7.10 -4.98 -6.47
C ILE A 164 -7.01 -6.50 -6.49
N ARG A 165 -6.12 -7.01 -7.35
CA ARG A 165 -5.74 -8.42 -7.38
C ARG A 165 -4.27 -8.55 -7.76
N ARG A 166 -3.66 -9.68 -7.41
CA ARG A 166 -2.32 -9.96 -7.89
C ARG A 166 -2.35 -10.29 -9.38
N SER A 167 -1.36 -9.75 -10.09
CA SER A 167 -1.11 -10.13 -11.48
C SER A 167 -0.64 -11.58 -11.52
N ILE A 168 -1.25 -12.38 -12.37
CA ILE A 168 -0.76 -13.73 -12.67
C ILE A 168 0.38 -13.57 -13.68
N SER A 169 1.58 -13.87 -13.22
CA SER A 169 2.76 -13.88 -14.10
C SER A 169 2.99 -15.28 -14.68
#